data_d76a35ae96454c8a06c7551df64c0e03
#
_entry.id   d76a35ae96454c8a06c7551df64c0e03
#
_cell.length_a   1.000
_cell.length_b   1.000
_cell.length_c   1.000
_cell.angle_alpha   90.00
_cell.angle_beta   90.00
_cell.angle_gamma   90.00
#
_symmetry.space_group_name_H-M   'P 1'
#
loop_
_entity.id
_entity.type
_entity.pdbx_description
1 polymer ?
#
loop_
_entity_poly.entity_id
_entity_poly.type
_entity_poly.pdbx_seq_one_letter_code
_entity_poly.pdbx_strand_id
1 'polypeptide(L)'
;MDYLKRAHAYFLDFNLPAMRRKLIEAIDCSRDNDVAYLILKFFDEYAKEVRRHMEYENEAVFTYVEQLLQGRLSDEYNIATFASKHNQIDTKLKELKNIIIKYYPEKENNNLLNAVLFDIFNCEQDLASHCQVEDYMFVPAVAQIEKRLKDEQ
;
A
#
# COMPACT_ATOMS: atom_id res chain seq x y z
N MET A 1 -0.46 -2.16 -16.83
CA MET A 1 -0.90 -0.95 -16.07
C MET A 1 -2.34 -1.05 -15.57
N ASP A 2 -3.32 -1.46 -16.36
CA ASP A 2 -4.74 -1.49 -15.93
C ASP A 2 -4.99 -2.36 -14.70
N TYR A 3 -4.27 -3.47 -14.57
CA TYR A 3 -4.32 -4.30 -13.37
C TYR A 3 -3.86 -3.53 -12.12
N LEU A 4 -2.71 -2.86 -12.21
CA LEU A 4 -2.15 -2.08 -11.09
C LEU A 4 -3.08 -0.92 -10.71
N LYS A 5 -3.58 -0.15 -11.70
CA LYS A 5 -4.56 0.94 -11.45
C LYS A 5 -5.83 0.44 -10.74
N ARG A 6 -6.34 -0.74 -11.13
CA ARG A 6 -7.51 -1.35 -10.46
C ARG A 6 -7.18 -1.84 -9.04
N ALA A 7 -5.99 -2.37 -8.83
CA ALA A 7 -5.53 -2.76 -7.50
C ALA A 7 -5.42 -1.54 -6.58
N HIS A 8 -4.85 -0.41 -7.06
CA HIS A 8 -4.80 0.84 -6.30
C HIS A 8 -6.20 1.33 -5.91
N ALA A 9 -7.14 1.37 -6.86
CA ALA A 9 -8.52 1.74 -6.56
C ALA A 9 -9.16 0.81 -5.52
N TYR A 10 -8.93 -0.50 -5.62
CA TYR A 10 -9.42 -1.45 -4.62
C TYR A 10 -8.86 -1.17 -3.22
N PHE A 11 -7.55 -0.95 -3.08
CA PHE A 11 -6.95 -0.64 -1.79
C PHE A 11 -7.45 0.69 -1.21
N LEU A 12 -7.43 1.75 -2.02
CA LEU A 12 -7.70 3.11 -1.56
C LEU A 12 -9.17 3.40 -1.31
N ASP A 13 -10.05 2.88 -2.16
CA ASP A 13 -11.47 3.24 -2.15
C ASP A 13 -12.34 2.20 -1.46
N PHE A 14 -11.85 0.97 -1.32
CA PHE A 14 -12.60 -0.12 -0.72
C PHE A 14 -11.93 -0.76 0.50
N ASN A 15 -10.72 -1.30 0.37
CA ASN A 15 -10.10 -2.11 1.42
C ASN A 15 -9.74 -1.27 2.67
N LEU A 16 -8.96 -0.21 2.51
CA LEU A 16 -8.55 0.65 3.63
C LEU A 16 -9.74 1.33 4.32
N PRO A 17 -10.74 1.89 3.61
CA PRO A 17 -11.93 2.43 4.28
C PRO A 17 -12.76 1.37 5.02
N ALA A 18 -12.86 0.14 4.50
CA ALA A 18 -13.58 -0.95 5.17
C ALA A 18 -12.89 -1.37 6.47
N MET A 19 -11.55 -1.51 6.44
CA MET A 19 -10.75 -1.81 7.64
C MET A 19 -10.89 -0.70 8.70
N ARG A 20 -10.87 0.57 8.28
CA ARG A 20 -11.03 1.71 9.18
C ARG A 20 -12.38 1.67 9.90
N ARG A 21 -13.47 1.41 9.17
CA ARG A 21 -14.82 1.28 9.79
C ARG A 21 -14.87 0.18 10.83
N LYS A 22 -14.34 -1.00 10.51
CA LYS A 22 -14.28 -2.13 11.46
C LYS A 22 -13.41 -1.81 12.68
N LEU A 23 -12.31 -1.10 12.50
CA LEU A 23 -11.44 -0.67 13.57
C LEU A 23 -12.15 0.29 14.51
N ILE A 24 -12.87 1.28 13.99
CA ILE A 24 -13.68 2.22 14.78
C ILE A 24 -14.75 1.46 15.57
N GLU A 25 -15.46 0.53 14.94
CA GLU A 25 -16.47 -0.29 15.60
C GLU A 25 -15.87 -1.14 16.75
N ALA A 26 -14.70 -1.73 16.53
CA ALA A 26 -13.97 -2.48 17.56
C ALA A 26 -13.52 -1.58 18.72
N ILE A 27 -13.13 -0.35 18.44
CA ILE A 27 -12.71 0.66 19.41
C ILE A 27 -13.88 1.14 20.24
N ASP A 28 -15.02 1.45 19.64
CA ASP A 28 -16.23 1.93 20.34
C ASP A 28 -16.76 0.89 21.33
N CYS A 29 -16.47 -0.39 21.12
CA CYS A 29 -16.77 -1.48 22.03
C CYS A 29 -15.70 -1.70 23.13
N SER A 30 -14.59 -0.96 23.08
CA SER A 30 -13.48 -1.06 24.02
C SER A 30 -13.65 -0.14 25.23
N ARG A 31 -13.18 -0.59 26.41
CA ARG A 31 -13.15 0.24 27.63
C ARG A 31 -11.87 1.07 27.75
N ASP A 32 -10.85 0.79 26.95
CA ASP A 32 -9.55 1.47 26.99
C ASP A 32 -9.42 2.43 25.80
N ASN A 33 -9.89 3.66 25.99
CA ASN A 33 -9.94 4.67 24.95
C ASN A 33 -8.55 5.13 24.48
N ASP A 34 -7.54 5.18 25.36
CA ASP A 34 -6.22 5.72 25.01
C ASP A 34 -5.48 4.82 24.04
N VAL A 35 -5.51 3.51 24.26
CA VAL A 35 -4.92 2.52 23.34
C VAL A 35 -5.69 2.51 22.02
N ALA A 36 -7.00 2.59 22.09
CA ALA A 36 -7.88 2.62 20.92
C ALA A 36 -7.58 3.83 20.01
N TYR A 37 -7.42 5.02 20.57
CA TYR A 37 -7.02 6.22 19.82
C TYR A 37 -5.64 6.08 19.20
N LEU A 38 -4.70 5.48 19.91
CA LEU A 38 -3.35 5.24 19.40
C LEU A 38 -3.37 4.31 18.18
N ILE A 39 -4.10 3.20 18.25
CA ILE A 39 -4.28 2.26 17.15
C ILE A 39 -4.89 2.95 15.92
N LEU A 40 -5.95 3.73 16.12
CA LEU A 40 -6.61 4.46 15.03
C LEU A 40 -5.67 5.49 14.38
N LYS A 41 -4.90 6.22 15.20
CA LYS A 41 -3.90 7.18 14.71
C LYS A 41 -2.85 6.50 13.84
N PHE A 42 -2.29 5.38 14.28
CA PHE A 42 -1.31 4.62 13.49
C PHE A 42 -1.92 4.07 12.19
N PHE A 43 -3.18 3.61 12.25
CA PHE A 43 -3.88 3.17 11.04
C PHE A 43 -4.07 4.32 10.04
N ASP A 44 -4.50 5.49 10.50
CA ASP A 44 -4.70 6.65 9.64
C ASP A 44 -3.39 7.15 9.02
N GLU A 45 -2.29 7.12 9.75
CA GLU A 45 -0.95 7.43 9.22
C GLU A 45 -0.53 6.40 8.17
N TYR A 46 -0.76 5.11 8.42
CA TYR A 46 -0.50 4.06 7.45
C TYR A 46 -1.32 4.23 6.18
N ALA A 47 -2.63 4.43 6.30
CA ALA A 47 -3.52 4.63 5.15
C ALA A 47 -3.12 5.85 4.31
N LYS A 48 -2.68 6.94 4.96
CA LYS A 48 -2.16 8.14 4.30
C LYS A 48 -0.89 7.86 3.49
N GLU A 49 0.03 7.06 4.02
CA GLU A 49 1.26 6.70 3.31
C GLU A 49 0.98 5.80 2.11
N VAL A 50 0.09 4.81 2.25
CA VAL A 50 -0.34 3.95 1.14
C VAL A 50 -0.99 4.79 0.03
N ARG A 51 -1.88 5.70 0.40
CA ARG A 51 -2.53 6.62 -0.55
C ARG A 51 -1.50 7.45 -1.31
N ARG A 52 -0.59 8.10 -0.60
CA ARG A 52 0.45 8.94 -1.20
C ARG A 52 1.32 8.15 -2.18
N HIS A 53 1.65 6.91 -1.83
CA HIS A 53 2.46 6.03 -2.66
C HIS A 53 1.72 5.65 -3.96
N MET A 54 0.51 5.14 -3.84
CA MET A 54 -0.30 4.71 -4.99
C MET A 54 -0.73 5.89 -5.90
N GLU A 55 -1.00 7.06 -5.31
CA GLU A 55 -1.27 8.28 -6.09
C GLU A 55 -0.01 8.71 -6.86
N TYR A 56 1.17 8.67 -6.24
CA TYR A 56 2.43 8.92 -6.94
C TYR A 56 2.64 7.96 -8.12
N GLU A 57 2.34 6.69 -7.95
CA GLU A 57 2.44 5.70 -9.03
C GLU A 57 1.46 5.99 -10.16
N ASN A 58 0.21 6.29 -9.84
CA ASN A 58 -0.81 6.62 -10.82
C ASN A 58 -0.46 7.89 -11.62
N GLU A 59 0.03 8.93 -10.96
CA GLU A 59 0.26 10.24 -11.56
C GLU A 59 1.63 10.36 -12.25
N ALA A 60 2.68 9.87 -11.61
CA ALA A 60 4.05 10.03 -12.11
C ALA A 60 4.51 8.79 -12.89
N VAL A 61 4.43 7.59 -12.29
CA VAL A 61 5.04 6.39 -12.87
C VAL A 61 4.26 5.92 -14.10
N PHE A 62 2.95 5.80 -14.00
CA PHE A 62 2.15 5.34 -15.14
C PHE A 62 2.09 6.36 -16.28
N THR A 63 2.12 7.65 -15.98
CA THR A 63 2.25 8.70 -16.99
C THR A 63 3.59 8.62 -17.72
N TYR A 64 4.67 8.37 -16.98
CA TYR A 64 5.99 8.14 -17.59
C TYR A 64 5.99 6.94 -18.53
N VAL A 65 5.39 5.82 -18.11
CA VAL A 65 5.29 4.63 -18.96
C VAL A 65 4.45 4.89 -20.21
N GLU A 66 3.37 5.65 -20.11
CA GLU A 66 2.56 6.06 -21.26
C GLU A 66 3.38 6.89 -22.26
N GLN A 67 4.27 7.75 -21.78
CA GLN A 67 5.20 8.50 -22.64
C GLN A 67 6.23 7.59 -23.32
N LEU A 68 6.80 6.63 -22.58
CA LEU A 68 7.71 5.64 -23.16
C LEU A 68 7.04 4.82 -24.27
N LEU A 69 5.80 4.40 -24.09
CA LEU A 69 5.04 3.67 -25.10
C LEU A 69 4.77 4.51 -26.37
N GLN A 70 4.85 5.83 -26.27
CA GLN A 70 4.80 6.78 -27.39
C GLN A 70 6.18 7.11 -27.97
N GLY A 71 7.24 6.40 -27.56
CA GLY A 71 8.62 6.62 -28.01
C GLY A 71 9.31 7.85 -27.39
N ARG A 72 8.77 8.39 -26.30
CA ARG A 72 9.35 9.57 -25.62
C ARG A 72 10.13 9.13 -24.39
N LEU A 73 11.45 9.32 -24.42
CA LEU A 73 12.34 9.11 -23.27
C LEU A 73 12.41 10.39 -22.42
N SER A 74 12.52 10.24 -21.10
CA SER A 74 12.81 11.34 -20.19
C SER A 74 14.27 11.27 -19.77
N ASP A 75 14.94 12.43 -19.77
CA ASP A 75 16.32 12.54 -19.27
C ASP A 75 16.38 12.64 -17.74
N GLU A 76 15.27 13.00 -17.10
CA GLU A 76 15.20 13.29 -15.66
C GLU A 76 14.67 12.12 -14.82
N TYR A 77 13.97 11.15 -15.42
CA TYR A 77 13.31 10.05 -14.71
C TYR A 77 13.56 8.71 -15.39
N ASN A 78 13.78 7.70 -14.57
CA ASN A 78 13.87 6.30 -15.02
C ASN A 78 13.15 5.36 -14.02
N ILE A 79 12.82 4.16 -14.48
CA ILE A 79 12.07 3.20 -13.67
C ILE A 79 12.85 2.70 -12.44
N ALA A 80 14.16 2.74 -12.44
CA ALA A 80 14.98 2.36 -11.29
C ALA A 80 14.74 3.29 -10.08
N THR A 81 14.40 4.55 -10.32
CA THR A 81 14.04 5.52 -9.28
C THR A 81 12.76 5.08 -8.55
N PHE A 82 11.80 4.52 -9.26
CA PHE A 82 10.59 3.96 -8.69
C PHE A 82 10.89 2.72 -7.83
N ALA A 83 11.62 1.75 -8.38
CA ALA A 83 11.94 0.49 -7.70
C ALA A 83 12.61 0.68 -6.31
N SER A 84 13.33 1.80 -6.11
CA SER A 84 14.00 2.09 -4.83
C SER A 84 13.05 2.53 -3.70
N LYS A 85 11.78 2.85 -3.99
CA LYS A 85 10.84 3.47 -3.04
C LYS A 85 9.89 2.47 -2.35
N HIS A 86 9.84 1.21 -2.78
CA HIS A 86 8.83 0.22 -2.32
C HIS A 86 8.98 -0.24 -0.87
N ASN A 87 10.16 -0.13 -0.25
CA ASN A 87 10.46 -0.79 1.02
C ASN A 87 9.81 -0.16 2.28
N GLN A 88 9.15 0.99 2.20
CA GLN A 88 8.68 1.73 3.38
C GLN A 88 7.26 1.36 3.84
N ILE A 89 6.38 0.94 2.93
CA ILE A 89 4.96 0.67 3.23
C ILE A 89 4.80 -0.59 4.06
N ASP A 90 5.54 -1.63 3.71
CA ASP A 90 5.52 -2.94 4.40
C ASP A 90 5.92 -2.81 5.89
N THR A 91 6.90 -1.96 6.19
CA THR A 91 7.36 -1.73 7.56
C THR A 91 6.29 -1.11 8.44
N LYS A 92 5.54 -0.12 7.95
CA LYS A 92 4.48 0.56 8.73
C LYS A 92 3.29 -0.35 9.04
N LEU A 93 2.93 -1.23 8.12
CA LEU A 93 1.85 -2.19 8.38
C LEU A 93 2.26 -3.22 9.44
N LYS A 94 3.51 -3.67 9.41
CA LYS A 94 4.07 -4.54 10.46
C LYS A 94 4.09 -3.85 11.83
N GLU A 95 4.45 -2.57 11.88
CA GLU A 95 4.42 -1.78 13.11
C GLU A 95 3.00 -1.67 13.68
N LEU A 96 2.01 -1.35 12.84
CA LEU A 96 0.59 -1.29 13.24
C LEU A 96 0.12 -2.64 13.81
N LYS A 97 0.40 -3.73 13.12
CA LYS A 97 0.09 -5.09 13.56
C LYS A 97 0.69 -5.40 14.94
N ASN A 98 1.96 -5.09 15.13
CA ASN A 98 2.67 -5.31 16.39
C ASN A 98 2.10 -4.48 17.54
N ILE A 99 1.69 -3.24 17.28
CA ILE A 99 1.02 -2.38 18.26
C ILE A 99 -0.32 -2.98 18.68
N ILE A 100 -1.13 -3.42 17.73
CA ILE A 100 -2.42 -4.05 18.04
C ILE A 100 -2.22 -5.32 18.86
N ILE A 101 -1.28 -6.18 18.49
CA ILE A 101 -0.98 -7.42 19.22
C ILE A 101 -0.45 -7.13 20.64
N LYS A 102 0.46 -6.15 20.78
CA LYS A 102 1.09 -5.80 22.06
C LYS A 102 0.10 -5.23 23.08
N TYR A 103 -0.83 -4.42 22.60
CA TYR A 103 -1.83 -3.75 23.43
C TYR A 103 -3.21 -4.41 23.38
N TYR A 104 -3.27 -5.62 22.83
CA TYR A 104 -4.50 -6.40 22.77
C TYR A 104 -5.01 -6.67 24.18
N PRO A 105 -6.26 -6.32 24.52
CA PRO A 105 -6.80 -6.57 25.85
C PRO A 105 -7.02 -8.08 26.06
N GLU A 106 -6.35 -8.65 27.05
CA GLU A 106 -6.45 -10.07 27.43
C GLU A 106 -7.86 -10.50 27.88
N LYS A 107 -8.76 -9.56 28.10
CA LYS A 107 -10.07 -9.81 28.69
C LYS A 107 -11.19 -9.65 27.66
N GLU A 108 -11.92 -10.74 27.48
CA GLU A 108 -13.21 -10.88 26.80
C GLU A 108 -13.15 -11.03 25.26
N ASN A 109 -14.08 -11.84 24.74
CA ASN A 109 -14.38 -12.14 23.34
C ASN A 109 -14.37 -10.89 22.45
N ASN A 110 -13.20 -10.50 21.99
CA ASN A 110 -13.06 -9.33 21.11
C ASN A 110 -13.08 -9.79 19.64
N ASN A 111 -14.20 -10.39 19.22
CA ASN A 111 -14.39 -10.90 17.86
C ASN A 111 -14.16 -9.80 16.81
N LEU A 112 -14.53 -8.54 17.10
CA LEU A 112 -14.34 -7.42 16.21
C LEU A 112 -12.84 -7.09 16.03
N LEU A 113 -12.07 -7.07 17.11
CA LEU A 113 -10.64 -6.80 17.04
C LEU A 113 -9.88 -7.96 16.35
N ASN A 114 -10.31 -9.21 16.60
CA ASN A 114 -9.81 -10.37 15.87
C ASN A 114 -10.09 -10.27 14.37
N ALA A 115 -11.29 -9.83 13.99
CA ALA A 115 -11.65 -9.62 12.58
C ALA A 115 -10.79 -8.52 11.93
N VAL A 116 -10.52 -7.42 12.65
CA VAL A 116 -9.63 -6.35 12.17
C VAL A 116 -8.20 -6.86 12.00
N LEU A 117 -7.66 -7.62 12.96
CA LEU A 117 -6.35 -8.24 12.84
C LEU A 117 -6.26 -9.15 11.61
N PHE A 118 -7.27 -9.97 11.38
CA PHE A 118 -7.34 -10.83 10.22
C PHE A 118 -7.34 -10.03 8.90
N ASP A 119 -8.12 -8.95 8.83
CA ASP A 119 -8.14 -8.06 7.67
C ASP A 119 -6.77 -7.38 7.45
N ILE A 120 -6.07 -6.99 8.52
CA ILE A 120 -4.71 -6.43 8.44
C ILE A 120 -3.73 -7.46 7.87
N PHE A 121 -3.79 -8.72 8.32
CA PHE A 121 -2.96 -9.79 7.78
C PHE A 121 -3.23 -10.04 6.29
N ASN A 122 -4.50 -10.07 5.89
CA ASN A 122 -4.87 -10.22 4.49
C ASN A 122 -4.38 -9.04 3.64
N CYS A 123 -4.55 -7.82 4.13
CA CYS A 123 -4.05 -6.61 3.47
C CYS A 123 -2.52 -6.63 3.32
N GLU A 124 -1.78 -7.11 4.32
CA GLU A 124 -0.32 -7.30 4.24
C GLU A 124 0.06 -8.25 3.11
N GLN A 125 -0.64 -9.37 2.98
CA GLN A 125 -0.41 -10.35 1.91
C GLN A 125 -0.77 -9.79 0.52
N ASP A 126 -1.89 -9.10 0.42
CA ASP A 126 -2.34 -8.50 -0.84
C ASP A 126 -1.38 -7.40 -1.32
N LEU A 127 -0.92 -6.53 -0.41
CA LEU A 127 0.07 -5.50 -0.72
C LEU A 127 1.42 -6.11 -1.10
N ALA A 128 1.89 -7.13 -0.39
CA ALA A 128 3.12 -7.83 -0.72
C ALA A 128 3.04 -8.46 -2.12
N SER A 129 1.91 -9.07 -2.46
CA SER A 129 1.66 -9.63 -3.79
C SER A 129 1.62 -8.54 -4.87
N HIS A 130 1.01 -7.39 -4.58
CA HIS A 130 0.97 -6.23 -5.46
C HIS A 130 2.39 -5.71 -5.75
N CYS A 131 3.20 -5.46 -4.71
CA CYS A 131 4.60 -5.05 -4.85
C CYS A 131 5.45 -6.07 -5.64
N GLN A 132 5.20 -7.38 -5.46
CA GLN A 132 5.87 -8.40 -6.26
C GLN A 132 5.56 -8.29 -7.74
N VAL A 133 4.31 -8.02 -8.12
CA VAL A 133 3.95 -7.78 -9.53
C VAL A 133 4.69 -6.56 -10.09
N GLU A 134 4.82 -5.51 -9.30
CA GLU A 134 5.56 -4.31 -9.71
C GLU A 134 7.05 -4.60 -9.85
N ASP A 135 7.68 -5.20 -8.85
CA ASP A 135 9.12 -5.42 -8.83
C ASP A 135 9.59 -6.47 -9.85
N TYR A 136 8.83 -7.55 -10.02
CA TYR A 136 9.26 -8.68 -10.86
C TYR A 136 8.69 -8.69 -12.27
N MET A 137 7.64 -7.93 -12.54
CA MET A 137 7.01 -7.89 -13.88
C MET A 137 7.01 -6.48 -14.46
N PHE A 138 6.48 -5.51 -13.74
CA PHE A 138 6.30 -4.16 -14.25
C PHE A 138 7.65 -3.43 -14.45
N VAL A 139 8.47 -3.35 -13.42
CA VAL A 139 9.79 -2.68 -13.48
C VAL A 139 10.70 -3.27 -14.55
N PRO A 140 10.91 -4.61 -14.65
CA PRO A 140 11.73 -5.18 -15.71
C PRO A 140 11.19 -4.93 -17.12
N ALA A 141 9.86 -4.97 -17.30
CA ALA A 141 9.25 -4.71 -18.60
C ALA A 141 9.49 -3.24 -19.05
N VAL A 142 9.32 -2.29 -18.14
CA VAL A 142 9.57 -0.86 -18.43
C VAL A 142 11.06 -0.60 -18.70
N ALA A 143 11.96 -1.21 -17.93
CA ALA A 143 13.41 -1.10 -18.16
C ALA A 143 13.83 -1.61 -19.54
N GLN A 144 13.17 -2.64 -20.07
CA GLN A 144 13.42 -3.13 -21.44
C GLN A 144 12.96 -2.10 -22.49
N ILE A 145 11.85 -1.42 -22.28
CA ILE A 145 11.37 -0.37 -23.18
C ILE A 145 12.35 0.81 -23.16
N GLU A 146 12.77 1.25 -21.97
CA GLU A 146 13.79 2.30 -21.84
C GLU A 146 15.08 1.97 -22.61
N LYS A 147 15.57 0.74 -22.47
CA LYS A 147 16.77 0.28 -23.17
C LYS A 147 16.61 0.35 -24.69
N ARG A 148 15.50 -0.17 -25.21
CA ARG A 148 15.23 -0.13 -26.67
C ARG A 148 15.24 1.29 -27.21
N LEU A 149 14.54 2.19 -26.54
CA LEU A 149 14.47 3.60 -26.98
C LEU A 149 15.81 4.32 -26.91
N LYS A 150 16.71 3.93 -25.98
CA LYS A 150 18.09 4.45 -25.92
C LYS A 150 18.95 3.90 -27.05
N ASP A 151 18.77 2.66 -27.42
CA ASP A 151 19.56 2.02 -28.49
C ASP A 151 19.11 2.48 -29.89
N GLU A 152 17.91 3.09 -30.02
CA GLU A 152 17.36 3.63 -31.27
C GLU A 152 17.68 5.15 -31.50
N GLN A 153 18.27 5.82 -30.52
CA GLN A 153 18.70 7.23 -30.60
C GLN A 153 20.20 7.34 -30.95
#